data_a0baeaa9e6a9510da3c1e119ad774147
#
_entry.id   a0baeaa9e6a9510da3c1e119ad774147
#
_cell.length_a   1.000
_cell.length_b   1.000
_cell.length_c   1.000
_cell.angle_alpha   90.00
_cell.angle_beta   90.00
_cell.angle_gamma   90.00
#
_symmetry.space_group_name_H-M   'P 1'
#
loop_
_entity.id
_entity.type
_entity.pdbx_description
1 polymer ?
#
loop_
_entity_poly.entity_id
_entity_poly.type
_entity_poly.pdbx_seq_one_letter_code
_entity_poly.pdbx_strand_id
1 'polypeptide(L)'
;MSTGLAITKQVIKERRFVAIALGYMSGAVVLASIYGYRSAYPTLAGRMRLATTFSHDAGIAAVFGPARVLETVSGFVAFRTLGVIPLIVGIWAALTATKALRGSEESGRWEILVSSPITRRNSTLATIRGLYGSITITLLISSILIAVAARISHDFLIRSSLFFSLSLIAAGYFFASVGALASQLTALRKSASAIAGTVIGLSFLVRAIADSSTTFNWVHWLSPLGWVTESAPLTHPQWWGLMLLLIGTLICTAAAISISGKRDLRSSLFVERKSRTVNFRVTSVSRLWVALHWGNILS
;
A
#
# COMPACT_ATOMS: atom_id res chain seq x y z
N MET A 1 -12.62 -18.31 -23.48
CA MET A 1 -12.04 -17.26 -22.61
C MET A 1 -10.54 -17.42 -22.60
N SER A 2 -9.73 -16.37 -22.84
CA SER A 2 -8.27 -16.52 -22.78
C SER A 2 -7.85 -16.86 -21.34
N THR A 3 -6.88 -17.77 -21.18
CA THR A 3 -6.35 -18.22 -19.87
C THR A 3 -5.91 -17.02 -19.00
N GLY A 4 -5.37 -15.97 -19.62
CA GLY A 4 -5.01 -14.74 -18.91
C GLY A 4 -6.19 -14.02 -18.26
N LEU A 5 -7.36 -13.98 -18.93
CA LEU A 5 -8.57 -13.39 -18.35
C LEU A 5 -9.11 -14.21 -17.16
N ALA A 6 -8.99 -15.55 -17.24
CA ALA A 6 -9.35 -16.42 -16.12
C ALA A 6 -8.50 -16.16 -14.89
N ILE A 7 -7.18 -16.03 -15.04
CA ILE A 7 -6.24 -15.68 -13.96
C ILE A 7 -6.61 -14.31 -13.35
N THR A 8 -6.81 -13.29 -14.18
CA THR A 8 -7.21 -11.95 -13.73
C THR A 8 -8.48 -12.00 -12.88
N LYS A 9 -9.53 -12.66 -13.36
CA LYS A 9 -10.80 -12.82 -12.63
C LYS A 9 -10.62 -13.57 -11.31
N GLN A 10 -9.82 -14.64 -11.31
CA GLN A 10 -9.55 -15.41 -10.09
C GLN A 10 -8.84 -14.55 -9.02
N VAL A 11 -7.82 -13.78 -9.42
CA VAL A 11 -7.10 -12.87 -8.52
C VAL A 11 -8.05 -11.83 -7.91
N ILE A 12 -8.94 -11.24 -8.70
CA ILE A 12 -9.96 -10.31 -8.21
C ILE A 12 -10.91 -11.00 -7.24
N LYS A 13 -11.45 -12.18 -7.62
CA LYS A 13 -12.38 -12.95 -6.80
C LYS A 13 -11.83 -13.27 -5.40
N GLU A 14 -10.57 -13.67 -5.33
CA GLU A 14 -9.92 -14.01 -4.05
C GLU A 14 -9.75 -12.80 -3.12
N ARG A 15 -9.70 -11.58 -3.66
CA ARG A 15 -9.36 -10.37 -2.91
C ARG A 15 -10.48 -9.36 -2.77
N ARG A 16 -11.61 -9.60 -3.47
CA ARG A 16 -12.72 -8.65 -3.55
C ARG A 16 -13.25 -8.22 -2.18
N PHE A 17 -13.37 -9.14 -1.22
CA PHE A 17 -13.94 -8.82 0.09
C PHE A 17 -13.03 -7.87 0.88
N VAL A 18 -11.72 -8.08 0.85
CA VAL A 18 -10.77 -7.18 1.52
C VAL A 18 -10.70 -5.84 0.78
N ALA A 19 -10.75 -5.85 -0.55
CA ALA A 19 -10.80 -4.63 -1.35
C ALA A 19 -12.06 -3.79 -1.06
N ILE A 20 -13.22 -4.44 -0.95
CA ILE A 20 -14.49 -3.80 -0.56
C ILE A 20 -14.37 -3.23 0.87
N ALA A 21 -13.86 -4.02 1.81
CA ALA A 21 -13.70 -3.60 3.21
C ALA A 21 -12.78 -2.38 3.33
N LEU A 22 -11.65 -2.36 2.63
CA LEU A 22 -10.73 -1.21 2.62
C LEU A 22 -11.35 0.03 1.98
N GLY A 23 -12.11 -0.12 0.91
CA GLY A 23 -12.84 0.99 0.29
C GLY A 23 -13.90 1.56 1.22
N TYR A 24 -14.67 0.69 1.88
CA TYR A 24 -15.65 1.07 2.89
C TYR A 24 -14.99 1.74 4.09
N MET A 25 -13.94 1.14 4.64
CA MET A 25 -13.16 1.69 5.76
C MET A 25 -12.66 3.11 5.43
N SER A 26 -12.12 3.32 4.24
CA SER A 26 -11.62 4.64 3.81
C SER A 26 -12.72 5.68 3.80
N GLY A 27 -13.89 5.37 3.22
CA GLY A 27 -15.04 6.25 3.20
C GLY A 27 -15.63 6.50 4.60
N ALA A 28 -15.74 5.45 5.42
CA ALA A 28 -16.27 5.54 6.77
C ALA A 28 -15.39 6.41 7.69
N VAL A 29 -14.07 6.28 7.58
CA VAL A 29 -13.13 7.12 8.34
C VAL A 29 -13.25 8.59 7.93
N VAL A 30 -13.45 8.89 6.65
CA VAL A 30 -13.69 10.25 6.17
C VAL A 30 -14.97 10.80 6.74
N LEU A 31 -16.09 10.06 6.65
CA LEU A 31 -17.38 10.45 7.25
C LEU A 31 -17.26 10.69 8.75
N ALA A 32 -16.67 9.74 9.48
CA ALA A 32 -16.47 9.88 10.92
C ALA A 32 -15.59 11.08 11.28
N SER A 33 -14.62 11.42 10.43
CA SER A 33 -13.76 12.59 10.63
C SER A 33 -14.54 13.90 10.45
N ILE A 34 -15.43 13.99 9.46
CA ILE A 34 -16.28 15.17 9.22
C ILE A 34 -17.20 15.42 10.42
N TYR A 35 -17.97 14.40 10.81
CA TYR A 35 -18.93 14.53 11.89
C TYR A 35 -18.25 14.71 13.25
N GLY A 36 -17.20 13.95 13.53
CA GLY A 36 -16.42 14.06 14.76
C GLY A 36 -15.79 15.44 14.94
N TYR A 37 -15.24 16.01 13.85
CA TYR A 37 -14.67 17.35 13.90
C TYR A 37 -15.73 18.42 14.16
N ARG A 38 -16.88 18.37 13.50
CA ARG A 38 -17.98 19.33 13.71
C ARG A 38 -18.54 19.27 15.13
N SER A 39 -18.67 18.06 15.67
CA SER A 39 -19.16 17.84 17.04
C SER A 39 -18.15 18.30 18.09
N ALA A 40 -16.87 17.96 17.91
CA ALA A 40 -15.84 18.29 18.90
C ALA A 40 -15.41 19.78 18.84
N TYR A 41 -15.48 20.41 17.66
CA TYR A 41 -15.01 21.79 17.43
C TYR A 41 -16.09 22.64 16.73
N PRO A 42 -17.22 22.94 17.42
CA PRO A 42 -18.31 23.69 16.82
C PRO A 42 -17.97 25.17 16.59
N THR A 43 -17.03 25.72 17.37
CA THR A 43 -16.66 27.13 17.31
C THR A 43 -15.34 27.37 16.57
N LEU A 44 -15.22 28.51 15.87
CA LEU A 44 -13.99 28.91 15.20
C LEU A 44 -12.80 29.01 16.18
N ALA A 45 -13.03 29.54 17.38
CA ALA A 45 -12.01 29.65 18.42
C ALA A 45 -11.46 28.25 18.84
N GLY A 46 -12.35 27.25 18.97
CA GLY A 46 -11.93 25.86 19.24
C GLY A 46 -11.10 25.26 18.12
N ARG A 47 -11.45 25.51 16.85
CA ARG A 47 -10.70 25.07 15.68
C ARG A 47 -9.33 25.73 15.57
N MET A 48 -9.22 27.02 15.86
CA MET A 48 -7.96 27.75 15.88
C MET A 48 -7.03 27.23 17.00
N ARG A 49 -7.55 26.94 18.19
CA ARG A 49 -6.76 26.31 19.26
C ARG A 49 -6.24 24.93 18.85
N LEU A 50 -7.08 24.11 18.20
CA LEU A 50 -6.65 22.83 17.66
C LEU A 50 -5.50 23.02 16.66
N ALA A 51 -5.65 23.93 15.71
CA ALA A 51 -4.65 24.23 14.69
C ALA A 51 -3.33 24.69 15.31
N THR A 52 -3.36 25.60 16.29
CA THR A 52 -2.14 26.05 16.99
C THR A 52 -1.47 24.95 17.82
N THR A 53 -2.24 24.08 18.46
CA THR A 53 -1.68 22.96 19.24
C THR A 53 -0.97 21.95 18.34
N PHE A 54 -1.59 21.56 17.22
CA PHE A 54 -1.05 20.49 16.36
C PHE A 54 0.01 21.00 15.38
N SER A 55 0.03 22.28 15.03
CA SER A 55 1.06 22.82 14.12
C SER A 55 2.48 22.79 14.70
N HIS A 56 2.62 22.69 16.03
CA HIS A 56 3.91 22.66 16.73
C HIS A 56 4.29 21.26 17.24
N ASP A 57 3.45 20.25 17.03
CA ASP A 57 3.72 18.87 17.49
C ASP A 57 4.34 18.03 16.38
N ALA A 58 5.67 17.90 16.42
CA ALA A 58 6.43 17.11 15.44
C ALA A 58 6.07 15.62 15.48
N GLY A 59 5.67 15.06 16.63
CA GLY A 59 5.28 13.67 16.77
C GLY A 59 3.94 13.39 16.06
N ILE A 60 2.98 14.27 16.23
CA ILE A 60 1.68 14.20 15.54
C ILE A 60 1.88 14.38 14.04
N ALA A 61 2.70 15.35 13.62
CA ALA A 61 3.02 15.57 12.21
C ALA A 61 3.70 14.35 11.57
N ALA A 62 4.61 13.68 12.25
CA ALA A 62 5.27 12.46 11.75
C ALA A 62 4.29 11.32 11.45
N VAL A 63 3.20 11.18 12.22
CA VAL A 63 2.22 10.11 12.03
C VAL A 63 1.15 10.50 11.01
N PHE A 64 0.52 11.65 11.19
CA PHE A 64 -0.65 12.06 10.40
C PHE A 64 -0.31 12.93 9.19
N GLY A 65 0.86 13.54 9.18
CA GLY A 65 1.28 14.52 8.18
C GLY A 65 1.21 15.97 8.71
N PRO A 66 1.62 16.95 7.89
CA PRO A 66 1.62 18.35 8.30
C PRO A 66 0.21 18.87 8.57
N ALA A 67 0.06 19.61 9.65
CA ALA A 67 -1.20 20.21 10.11
C ALA A 67 -1.58 21.43 9.26
N ARG A 68 -2.01 21.20 8.00
CA ARG A 68 -2.37 22.27 7.05
C ARG A 68 -3.85 22.60 7.17
N VAL A 69 -4.17 23.87 7.40
CA VAL A 69 -5.55 24.43 7.37
C VAL A 69 -6.52 23.67 8.29
N LEU A 70 -6.06 23.30 9.51
CA LEU A 70 -6.84 22.51 10.47
C LEU A 70 -8.08 23.23 11.01
N GLU A 71 -8.21 24.54 10.83
CA GLU A 71 -9.40 25.32 11.15
C GLU A 71 -10.59 24.98 10.23
N THR A 72 -10.36 24.27 9.13
CA THR A 72 -11.39 23.80 8.20
C THR A 72 -11.65 22.29 8.32
N VAL A 73 -12.87 21.88 8.00
CA VAL A 73 -13.23 20.45 7.93
C VAL A 73 -12.36 19.71 6.90
N SER A 74 -12.16 20.33 5.74
CA SER A 74 -11.35 19.77 4.65
C SER A 74 -9.90 19.51 5.08
N GLY A 75 -9.27 20.48 5.75
CA GLY A 75 -7.90 20.34 6.25
C GLY A 75 -7.79 19.27 7.33
N PHE A 76 -8.73 19.21 8.27
CA PHE A 76 -8.73 18.18 9.30
C PHE A 76 -8.93 16.77 8.74
N VAL A 77 -9.87 16.60 7.79
CA VAL A 77 -10.10 15.32 7.13
C VAL A 77 -8.85 14.86 6.38
N ALA A 78 -8.21 15.75 5.61
CA ALA A 78 -6.97 15.46 4.91
C ALA A 78 -5.85 15.05 5.88
N PHE A 79 -5.63 15.85 6.93
CA PHE A 79 -4.66 15.58 7.98
C PHE A 79 -4.84 14.20 8.60
N ARG A 80 -6.05 13.85 9.01
CA ARG A 80 -6.34 12.59 9.70
C ARG A 80 -6.18 11.35 8.82
N THR A 81 -6.35 11.48 7.51
CA THR A 81 -6.48 10.32 6.61
C THR A 81 -5.31 10.11 5.68
N LEU A 82 -4.66 11.18 5.17
CA LEU A 82 -3.58 11.08 4.19
C LEU A 82 -2.30 10.42 4.76
N GLY A 83 -2.08 10.51 6.06
CA GLY A 83 -0.96 9.86 6.72
C GLY A 83 -1.13 8.35 6.90
N VAL A 84 -2.35 7.88 7.09
CA VAL A 84 -2.64 6.53 7.58
C VAL A 84 -3.24 5.62 6.50
N ILE A 85 -4.27 6.07 5.78
CA ILE A 85 -4.98 5.23 4.81
C ILE A 85 -4.07 4.76 3.66
N PRO A 86 -3.25 5.62 3.02
CA PRO A 86 -2.33 5.18 1.97
C PRO A 86 -1.32 4.15 2.45
N LEU A 87 -0.87 4.24 3.70
CA LEU A 87 0.03 3.26 4.31
C LEU A 87 -0.66 1.90 4.45
N ILE A 88 -1.88 1.86 5.01
CA ILE A 88 -2.65 0.61 5.18
C ILE A 88 -2.93 -0.04 3.83
N VAL A 89 -3.41 0.73 2.85
CA VAL A 89 -3.69 0.24 1.49
C VAL A 89 -2.41 -0.22 0.81
N GLY A 90 -1.30 0.50 1.00
CA GLY A 90 0.02 0.12 0.47
C GLY A 90 0.53 -1.20 1.02
N ILE A 91 0.46 -1.40 2.34
CA ILE A 91 0.84 -2.67 3.00
C ILE A 91 0.00 -3.83 2.46
N TRP A 92 -1.33 -3.68 2.45
CA TRP A 92 -2.23 -4.70 1.91
C TRP A 92 -1.90 -5.04 0.45
N ALA A 93 -1.70 -4.03 -0.39
CA ALA A 93 -1.43 -4.21 -1.80
C ALA A 93 -0.09 -4.93 -2.05
N ALA A 94 0.99 -4.55 -1.35
CA ALA A 94 2.30 -5.16 -1.46
C ALA A 94 2.28 -6.64 -1.00
N LEU A 95 1.72 -6.92 0.18
CA LEU A 95 1.62 -8.28 0.72
C LEU A 95 0.73 -9.17 -0.15
N THR A 96 -0.31 -8.59 -0.73
CA THR A 96 -1.19 -9.30 -1.66
C THR A 96 -0.47 -9.63 -2.97
N ALA A 97 0.38 -8.72 -3.48
CA ALA A 97 1.17 -8.93 -4.68
C ALA A 97 2.21 -10.05 -4.46
N THR A 98 2.94 -10.03 -3.35
CA THR A 98 3.92 -11.09 -3.03
C THR A 98 3.25 -12.46 -2.86
N LYS A 99 2.07 -12.51 -2.23
CA LYS A 99 1.27 -13.73 -2.10
C LYS A 99 0.76 -14.25 -3.45
N ALA A 100 0.28 -13.36 -4.32
CA ALA A 100 -0.29 -13.73 -5.61
C ALA A 100 0.75 -14.26 -6.60
N LEU A 101 1.95 -13.69 -6.59
CA LEU A 101 3.03 -14.05 -7.50
C LEU A 101 3.90 -15.16 -6.88
N ARG A 102 4.62 -14.85 -5.81
CA ARG A 102 5.59 -15.80 -5.25
C ARG A 102 4.95 -16.92 -4.43
N GLY A 103 3.93 -16.61 -3.63
CA GLY A 103 3.24 -17.61 -2.83
C GLY A 103 2.51 -18.66 -3.68
N SER A 104 2.07 -18.32 -4.89
CA SER A 104 1.48 -19.27 -5.84
C SER A 104 2.53 -20.20 -6.46
N GLU A 105 3.75 -19.71 -6.69
CA GLU A 105 4.86 -20.54 -7.15
C GLU A 105 5.32 -21.52 -6.06
N GLU A 106 5.45 -21.07 -4.80
CA GLU A 106 5.86 -21.92 -3.68
C GLU A 106 4.86 -23.03 -3.35
N SER A 107 3.56 -22.74 -3.49
CA SER A 107 2.50 -23.71 -3.20
C SER A 107 2.24 -24.74 -4.30
N GLY A 108 3.02 -24.74 -5.39
CA GLY A 108 2.84 -25.65 -6.52
C GLY A 108 1.57 -25.38 -7.36
N ARG A 109 0.72 -24.42 -6.97
CA ARG A 109 -0.47 -24.04 -7.77
C ARG A 109 -0.08 -23.56 -9.17
N TRP A 110 1.15 -23.11 -9.33
CA TRP A 110 1.69 -22.70 -10.61
C TRP A 110 1.85 -23.87 -11.57
N GLU A 111 2.21 -25.07 -11.11
CA GLU A 111 2.38 -26.27 -11.92
C GLU A 111 1.06 -26.70 -12.57
N ILE A 112 -0.07 -26.50 -11.89
CA ILE A 112 -1.43 -26.74 -12.44
C ILE A 112 -1.78 -25.72 -13.54
N LEU A 113 -1.27 -24.49 -13.45
CA LEU A 113 -1.51 -23.44 -14.45
C LEU A 113 -0.60 -23.58 -15.68
N VAL A 114 0.60 -24.17 -15.51
CA VAL A 114 1.59 -24.39 -16.60
C VAL A 114 1.19 -25.54 -17.53
N SER A 115 0.26 -26.40 -17.15
CA SER A 115 -0.40 -27.33 -18.10
C SER A 115 -1.20 -26.62 -19.20
N SER A 116 -1.43 -25.31 -19.06
CA SER A 116 -2.07 -24.43 -20.06
C SER A 116 -0.98 -23.70 -20.89
N PRO A 117 -1.19 -23.44 -22.19
CA PRO A 117 -0.21 -22.78 -23.07
C PRO A 117 -0.12 -21.27 -22.79
N ILE A 118 0.25 -20.87 -21.58
CA ILE A 118 0.44 -19.47 -21.19
C ILE A 118 1.92 -19.22 -20.82
N THR A 119 2.51 -18.18 -21.40
CA THR A 119 3.88 -17.79 -21.05
C THR A 119 3.92 -17.17 -19.65
N ARG A 120 5.03 -17.30 -18.95
CA ARG A 120 5.25 -16.67 -17.63
C ARG A 120 4.97 -15.17 -17.65
N ARG A 121 5.48 -14.50 -18.66
CA ARG A 121 5.24 -13.06 -18.87
C ARG A 121 3.75 -12.73 -18.89
N ASN A 122 2.96 -13.47 -19.64
CA ASN A 122 1.52 -13.26 -19.77
C ASN A 122 0.77 -13.59 -18.48
N SER A 123 1.21 -14.59 -17.74
CA SER A 123 0.62 -14.95 -16.47
C SER A 123 0.95 -13.92 -15.38
N THR A 124 2.19 -13.42 -15.30
CA THR A 124 2.58 -12.32 -14.42
C THR A 124 1.76 -11.07 -14.73
N LEU A 125 1.61 -10.71 -16.02
CA LEU A 125 0.80 -9.60 -16.46
C LEU A 125 -0.67 -9.77 -16.06
N ALA A 126 -1.25 -10.96 -16.26
CA ALA A 126 -2.62 -11.26 -15.87
C ALA A 126 -2.84 -11.15 -14.36
N THR A 127 -1.87 -11.61 -13.55
CA THR A 127 -1.89 -11.48 -12.09
C THR A 127 -1.83 -10.01 -11.66
N ILE A 128 -0.91 -9.22 -12.24
CA ILE A 128 -0.80 -7.77 -11.94
C ILE A 128 -2.09 -7.04 -12.32
N ARG A 129 -2.69 -7.34 -13.48
CA ARG A 129 -4.01 -6.80 -13.87
C ARG A 129 -5.09 -7.13 -12.84
N GLY A 130 -5.10 -8.34 -12.31
CA GLY A 130 -6.04 -8.75 -11.26
C GLY A 130 -5.82 -8.00 -9.94
N LEU A 131 -4.55 -7.76 -9.56
CA LEU A 131 -4.20 -6.95 -8.39
C LEU A 131 -4.69 -5.50 -8.56
N TYR A 132 -4.40 -4.88 -9.70
CA TYR A 132 -4.88 -3.53 -9.99
C TYR A 132 -6.40 -3.46 -10.05
N GLY A 133 -7.06 -4.47 -10.62
CA GLY A 133 -8.53 -4.58 -10.58
C GLY A 133 -9.08 -4.61 -9.15
N SER A 134 -8.41 -5.29 -8.22
CA SER A 134 -8.79 -5.29 -6.81
C SER A 134 -8.60 -3.91 -6.15
N ILE A 135 -7.50 -3.21 -6.44
CA ILE A 135 -7.25 -1.86 -5.94
C ILE A 135 -8.25 -0.87 -6.55
N THR A 136 -8.64 -1.06 -7.82
CA THR A 136 -9.69 -0.25 -8.47
C THR A 136 -11.04 -0.43 -7.78
N ILE A 137 -11.40 -1.62 -7.31
CA ILE A 137 -12.60 -1.83 -6.50
C ILE A 137 -12.53 -0.98 -5.21
N THR A 138 -11.40 -1.01 -4.52
CA THR A 138 -11.18 -0.16 -3.33
C THR A 138 -11.36 1.33 -3.67
N LEU A 139 -10.75 1.78 -4.78
CA LEU A 139 -10.87 3.17 -5.25
C LEU A 139 -12.31 3.55 -5.56
N LEU A 140 -13.05 2.72 -6.29
CA LEU A 140 -14.44 3.02 -6.67
C LEU A 140 -15.35 3.14 -5.45
N ILE A 141 -15.26 2.19 -4.51
CA ILE A 141 -16.07 2.22 -3.29
C ILE A 141 -15.71 3.43 -2.43
N SER A 142 -14.42 3.68 -2.23
CA SER A 142 -13.94 4.87 -1.52
C SER A 142 -14.45 6.16 -2.18
N SER A 143 -14.36 6.26 -3.51
CA SER A 143 -14.81 7.43 -4.27
C SER A 143 -16.29 7.68 -4.12
N ILE A 144 -17.12 6.63 -4.19
CA ILE A 144 -18.57 6.75 -4.01
C ILE A 144 -18.89 7.25 -2.61
N LEU A 145 -18.32 6.64 -1.57
CA LEU A 145 -18.61 7.00 -0.20
C LEU A 145 -18.12 8.41 0.15
N ILE A 146 -16.95 8.81 -0.32
CA ILE A 146 -16.39 10.14 -0.09
C ILE A 146 -17.19 11.21 -0.88
N ALA A 147 -17.65 10.89 -2.11
CA ALA A 147 -18.51 11.78 -2.87
C ALA A 147 -19.88 11.96 -2.21
N VAL A 148 -20.46 10.89 -1.64
CA VAL A 148 -21.69 10.97 -0.83
C VAL A 148 -21.45 11.81 0.42
N ALA A 149 -20.32 11.61 1.11
CA ALA A 149 -19.94 12.42 2.26
C ALA A 149 -19.83 13.91 1.91
N ALA A 150 -19.17 14.24 0.80
CA ALA A 150 -19.05 15.60 0.29
C ALA A 150 -20.41 16.22 -0.02
N ARG A 151 -21.31 15.42 -0.63
CA ARG A 151 -22.68 15.88 -0.99
C ARG A 151 -23.56 16.18 0.23
N ILE A 152 -23.42 15.36 1.29
CA ILE A 152 -24.22 15.54 2.53
C ILE A 152 -23.63 16.64 3.40
N SER A 153 -22.31 16.72 3.49
CA SER A 153 -21.64 17.66 4.39
C SER A 153 -21.52 19.08 3.83
N HIS A 154 -21.49 19.23 2.50
CA HIS A 154 -21.22 20.47 1.78
C HIS A 154 -19.85 21.13 2.12
N ASP A 155 -18.90 20.39 2.70
CA ASP A 155 -17.60 20.94 3.11
C ASP A 155 -16.59 21.03 1.96
N PHE A 156 -16.77 20.22 0.92
CA PHE A 156 -15.88 20.21 -0.25
C PHE A 156 -16.61 19.75 -1.51
N LEU A 157 -16.05 20.11 -2.67
CA LEU A 157 -16.65 19.79 -3.96
C LEU A 157 -16.52 18.29 -4.31
N ILE A 158 -17.47 17.76 -5.07
CA ILE A 158 -17.41 16.37 -5.57
C ILE A 158 -16.13 16.12 -6.37
N ARG A 159 -15.68 17.10 -7.18
CA ARG A 159 -14.41 16.98 -7.92
C ARG A 159 -13.22 16.81 -6.98
N SER A 160 -13.15 17.57 -5.90
CA SER A 160 -12.10 17.45 -4.87
C SER A 160 -12.20 16.11 -4.14
N SER A 161 -13.40 15.58 -3.91
CA SER A 161 -13.59 14.27 -3.27
C SER A 161 -13.08 13.12 -4.12
N LEU A 162 -13.23 13.17 -5.44
CA LEU A 162 -12.68 12.17 -6.37
C LEU A 162 -11.14 12.21 -6.40
N PHE A 163 -10.56 13.42 -6.46
CA PHE A 163 -9.12 13.59 -6.39
C PHE A 163 -8.56 13.12 -5.04
N PHE A 164 -9.27 13.39 -3.95
CA PHE A 164 -8.93 12.92 -2.62
C PHE A 164 -8.96 11.38 -2.51
N SER A 165 -10.02 10.73 -3.03
CA SER A 165 -10.10 9.27 -3.07
C SER A 165 -8.95 8.65 -3.85
N LEU A 166 -8.59 9.26 -4.99
CA LEU A 166 -7.44 8.83 -5.78
C LEU A 166 -6.14 8.97 -4.99
N SER A 167 -5.94 10.08 -4.29
CA SER A 167 -4.76 10.31 -3.45
C SER A 167 -4.64 9.27 -2.32
N LEU A 168 -5.76 8.89 -1.69
CA LEU A 168 -5.78 7.89 -0.63
C LEU A 168 -5.38 6.49 -1.12
N ILE A 169 -5.75 6.12 -2.35
CA ILE A 169 -5.62 4.75 -2.85
C ILE A 169 -4.43 4.57 -3.80
N ALA A 170 -3.91 5.66 -4.40
CA ALA A 170 -2.85 5.61 -5.43
C ALA A 170 -1.58 4.90 -4.94
N ALA A 171 -1.20 5.07 -3.66
CA ALA A 171 -0.08 4.36 -3.06
C ALA A 171 -0.23 2.82 -3.16
N GLY A 172 -1.46 2.31 -3.17
CA GLY A 172 -1.74 0.88 -3.34
C GLY A 172 -1.24 0.33 -4.67
N TYR A 173 -1.42 1.06 -5.77
CA TYR A 173 -0.90 0.64 -7.08
C TYR A 173 0.62 0.61 -7.09
N PHE A 174 1.26 1.64 -6.53
CA PHE A 174 2.71 1.71 -6.44
C PHE A 174 3.28 0.56 -5.61
N PHE A 175 2.80 0.36 -4.39
CA PHE A 175 3.32 -0.70 -3.51
C PHE A 175 2.95 -2.11 -3.99
N ALA A 176 1.84 -2.29 -4.71
CA ALA A 176 1.57 -3.54 -5.41
C ALA A 176 2.61 -3.83 -6.49
N SER A 177 3.03 -2.82 -7.26
CA SER A 177 4.08 -2.97 -8.28
C SER A 177 5.46 -3.25 -7.66
N VAL A 178 5.78 -2.63 -6.51
CA VAL A 178 6.99 -2.94 -5.72
C VAL A 178 6.95 -4.39 -5.22
N GLY A 179 5.82 -4.85 -4.67
CA GLY A 179 5.63 -6.24 -4.26
C GLY A 179 5.74 -7.22 -5.42
N ALA A 180 5.22 -6.85 -6.59
CA ALA A 180 5.36 -7.64 -7.81
C ALA A 180 6.83 -7.73 -8.27
N LEU A 181 7.56 -6.62 -8.25
CA LEU A 181 8.99 -6.58 -8.59
C LEU A 181 9.81 -7.40 -7.59
N ALA A 182 9.60 -7.22 -6.28
CA ALA A 182 10.26 -7.98 -5.23
C ALA A 182 10.06 -9.49 -5.40
N SER A 183 8.86 -9.91 -5.83
CA SER A 183 8.53 -11.31 -6.14
C SER A 183 9.33 -11.88 -7.32
N GLN A 184 9.80 -11.05 -8.24
CA GLN A 184 10.66 -11.49 -9.33
C GLN A 184 12.13 -11.56 -8.94
N LEU A 185 12.55 -10.82 -7.93
CA LEU A 185 13.95 -10.75 -7.49
C LEU A 185 14.33 -11.86 -6.50
N THR A 186 13.38 -12.40 -5.75
CA THR A 186 13.63 -13.35 -4.65
C THR A 186 13.12 -14.75 -4.96
N ALA A 187 13.64 -15.76 -4.24
CA ALA A 187 13.21 -17.15 -4.34
C ALA A 187 12.02 -17.46 -3.43
N LEU A 188 11.94 -16.83 -2.25
CA LEU A 188 10.93 -17.08 -1.23
C LEU A 188 9.96 -15.92 -1.10
N ARG A 189 8.69 -16.23 -0.81
CA ARG A 189 7.66 -15.24 -0.50
C ARG A 189 8.03 -14.38 0.71
N LYS A 190 8.65 -15.00 1.74
CA LYS A 190 9.08 -14.28 2.96
C LYS A 190 10.07 -13.17 2.60
N SER A 191 11.06 -13.46 1.76
CA SER A 191 12.06 -12.48 1.30
C SER A 191 11.43 -11.39 0.42
N ALA A 192 10.50 -11.75 -0.48
CA ALA A 192 9.75 -10.78 -1.28
C ALA A 192 8.94 -9.81 -0.40
N SER A 193 8.24 -10.36 0.60
CA SER A 193 7.44 -9.56 1.54
C SER A 193 8.32 -8.69 2.43
N ALA A 194 9.50 -9.17 2.85
CA ALA A 194 10.46 -8.40 3.61
C ALA A 194 10.98 -7.20 2.81
N ILE A 195 11.38 -7.39 1.55
CA ILE A 195 11.82 -6.29 0.67
C ILE A 195 10.70 -5.26 0.49
N ALA A 196 9.48 -5.70 0.16
CA ALA A 196 8.35 -4.79 -0.01
C ALA A 196 8.02 -4.04 1.29
N GLY A 197 8.05 -4.73 2.44
CA GLY A 197 7.85 -4.12 3.75
C GLY A 197 8.94 -3.10 4.11
N THR A 198 10.20 -3.38 3.80
CA THR A 198 11.31 -2.44 3.98
C THR A 198 11.11 -1.17 3.15
N VAL A 199 10.71 -1.29 1.88
CA VAL A 199 10.43 -0.13 1.02
C VAL A 199 9.28 0.72 1.59
N ILE A 200 8.21 0.08 2.09
CA ILE A 200 7.10 0.80 2.74
C ILE A 200 7.56 1.46 4.02
N GLY A 201 8.29 0.74 4.87
CA GLY A 201 8.81 1.26 6.14
C GLY A 201 9.75 2.45 5.95
N LEU A 202 10.68 2.35 5.00
CA LEU A 202 11.58 3.46 4.63
C LEU A 202 10.78 4.64 4.07
N SER A 203 9.79 4.39 3.21
CA SER A 203 8.91 5.44 2.68
C SER A 203 8.16 6.17 3.81
N PHE A 204 7.67 5.42 4.81
CA PHE A 204 7.01 6.01 5.98
C PHE A 204 7.98 6.83 6.83
N LEU A 205 9.17 6.29 7.13
CA LEU A 205 10.19 6.99 7.94
C LEU A 205 10.67 8.28 7.26
N VAL A 206 10.98 8.23 5.96
CA VAL A 206 11.40 9.39 5.18
C VAL A 206 10.32 10.46 5.17
N ARG A 207 9.05 10.08 4.98
CA ARG A 207 7.92 11.00 5.09
C ARG A 207 7.80 11.58 6.50
N ALA A 208 7.86 10.75 7.55
CA ALA A 208 7.73 11.20 8.94
C ALA A 208 8.81 12.22 9.32
N ILE A 209 10.04 12.03 8.85
CA ILE A 209 11.15 13.00 9.03
C ILE A 209 10.82 14.31 8.30
N ALA A 210 10.34 14.22 7.06
CA ALA A 210 9.98 15.40 6.27
C ALA A 210 8.81 16.19 6.90
N ASP A 211 7.81 15.49 7.46
CA ASP A 211 6.64 16.10 8.11
C ASP A 211 6.97 16.71 9.48
N SER A 212 8.03 16.24 10.15
CA SER A 212 8.40 16.70 11.50
C SER A 212 9.13 18.03 11.53
N SER A 213 9.65 18.54 10.41
CA SER A 213 10.46 19.78 10.37
C SER A 213 10.37 20.47 9.02
N THR A 214 10.23 21.80 9.06
CA THR A 214 10.23 22.64 7.85
C THR A 214 11.55 22.61 7.09
N THR A 215 12.67 22.38 7.78
CA THR A 215 14.02 22.29 7.20
C THR A 215 14.15 21.08 6.26
N PHE A 216 13.43 20.00 6.54
CA PHE A 216 13.49 18.76 5.78
C PHE A 216 12.35 18.59 4.76
N ASN A 217 11.58 19.62 4.48
CA ASN A 217 10.46 19.54 3.52
C ASN A 217 10.84 18.95 2.15
N TRP A 218 12.05 19.21 1.64
CA TRP A 218 12.52 18.66 0.37
C TRP A 218 12.62 17.12 0.38
N VAL A 219 12.72 16.50 1.56
CA VAL A 219 12.82 15.05 1.73
C VAL A 219 11.50 14.34 1.36
N HIS A 220 10.36 15.04 1.34
CA HIS A 220 9.08 14.51 0.84
C HIS A 220 9.21 13.89 -0.54
N TRP A 221 10.04 14.47 -1.40
CA TRP A 221 10.24 14.00 -2.77
C TRP A 221 10.93 12.65 -2.88
N LEU A 222 11.58 12.18 -1.83
CA LEU A 222 12.23 10.86 -1.75
C LEU A 222 11.27 9.75 -1.29
N SER A 223 10.07 10.11 -0.84
CA SER A 223 9.10 9.17 -0.29
C SER A 223 7.84 9.05 -1.13
N PRO A 224 7.48 7.87 -1.63
CA PRO A 224 6.19 7.64 -2.27
C PRO A 224 4.97 7.99 -1.40
N LEU A 225 5.05 7.83 -0.07
CA LEU A 225 4.01 8.30 0.85
C LEU A 225 4.05 9.82 1.02
N GLY A 226 5.22 10.44 0.93
CA GLY A 226 5.36 11.90 0.87
C GLY A 226 4.70 12.51 -0.35
N TRP A 227 4.79 11.86 -1.53
CA TRP A 227 4.11 12.33 -2.74
C TRP A 227 2.59 12.34 -2.58
N VAL A 228 2.02 11.39 -1.81
CA VAL A 228 0.59 11.43 -1.48
C VAL A 228 0.26 12.63 -0.62
N THR A 229 1.05 12.91 0.42
CA THR A 229 0.83 14.04 1.33
C THR A 229 0.93 15.38 0.61
N GLU A 230 1.93 15.52 -0.30
CA GLU A 230 2.12 16.73 -1.12
C GLU A 230 1.03 16.93 -2.19
N SER A 231 0.25 15.89 -2.54
CA SER A 231 -0.90 16.08 -3.43
C SER A 231 -1.97 17.01 -2.87
N ALA A 232 -2.01 17.22 -1.55
CA ALA A 232 -2.85 18.16 -0.79
C ALA A 232 -4.29 18.29 -1.34
N PRO A 233 -5.04 17.20 -1.54
CA PRO A 233 -6.20 17.10 -2.44
C PRO A 233 -7.41 17.95 -2.02
N LEU A 234 -7.55 18.26 -0.73
CA LEU A 234 -8.69 19.03 -0.20
C LEU A 234 -8.34 20.49 0.13
N THR A 235 -7.06 20.85 0.07
CA THR A 235 -6.59 22.22 0.38
C THR A 235 -6.02 22.92 -0.85
N HIS A 236 -4.93 22.43 -1.40
CA HIS A 236 -4.26 22.96 -2.59
C HIS A 236 -3.93 21.81 -3.55
N PRO A 237 -4.89 21.30 -4.36
CA PRO A 237 -4.72 20.10 -5.18
C PRO A 237 -3.53 20.20 -6.12
N GLN A 238 -2.57 19.29 -5.97
CA GLN A 238 -1.38 19.19 -6.82
C GLN A 238 -1.24 17.79 -7.43
N TRP A 239 -1.10 17.73 -8.74
CA TRP A 239 -1.05 16.46 -9.48
C TRP A 239 0.32 15.80 -9.48
N TRP A 240 1.38 16.54 -9.18
CA TRP A 240 2.76 16.07 -9.31
C TRP A 240 3.04 14.80 -8.48
N GLY A 241 2.57 14.74 -7.25
CA GLY A 241 2.74 13.57 -6.39
C GLY A 241 2.10 12.31 -6.98
N LEU A 242 0.88 12.45 -7.52
CA LEU A 242 0.18 11.33 -8.17
C LEU A 242 0.83 10.93 -9.49
N MET A 243 1.38 11.87 -10.24
CA MET A 243 2.15 11.59 -11.45
C MET A 243 3.42 10.78 -11.15
N LEU A 244 4.15 11.14 -10.08
CA LEU A 244 5.33 10.37 -9.65
C LEU A 244 4.95 8.95 -9.22
N LEU A 245 3.84 8.77 -8.48
CA LEU A 245 3.32 7.45 -8.15
C LEU A 245 2.97 6.63 -9.39
N LEU A 246 2.33 7.25 -10.38
CA LEU A 246 1.99 6.59 -11.64
C LEU A 246 3.25 6.16 -12.41
N ILE A 247 4.21 7.06 -12.58
CA ILE A 247 5.48 6.76 -13.25
C ILE A 247 6.22 5.63 -12.54
N GLY A 248 6.36 5.71 -11.22
CA GLY A 248 6.99 4.66 -10.42
C GLY A 248 6.26 3.32 -10.52
N THR A 249 4.92 3.33 -10.53
CA THR A 249 4.09 2.15 -10.75
C THR A 249 4.38 1.51 -12.11
N LEU A 250 4.42 2.32 -13.17
CA LEU A 250 4.69 1.84 -14.53
C LEU A 250 6.11 1.26 -14.65
N ILE A 251 7.11 1.94 -14.08
CA ILE A 251 8.51 1.47 -14.10
C ILE A 251 8.63 0.13 -13.36
N CYS A 252 8.13 0.03 -12.13
CA CYS A 252 8.19 -1.21 -11.35
C CYS A 252 7.42 -2.36 -12.00
N THR A 253 6.26 -2.05 -12.61
CA THR A 253 5.45 -3.04 -13.33
C THR A 253 6.17 -3.54 -14.58
N ALA A 254 6.73 -2.63 -15.39
CA ALA A 254 7.48 -2.97 -16.59
C ALA A 254 8.72 -3.82 -16.24
N ALA A 255 9.46 -3.45 -15.19
CA ALA A 255 10.59 -4.21 -14.68
C ALA A 255 10.17 -5.63 -14.22
N ALA A 256 9.08 -5.74 -13.45
CA ALA A 256 8.58 -7.04 -12.99
C ALA A 256 8.19 -7.95 -14.15
N ILE A 257 7.50 -7.43 -15.18
CA ILE A 257 7.11 -8.18 -16.37
C ILE A 257 8.33 -8.58 -17.21
N SER A 258 9.31 -7.69 -17.36
CA SER A 258 10.52 -7.96 -18.14
C SER A 258 11.37 -9.05 -17.48
N ILE A 259 11.54 -9.01 -16.17
CA ILE A 259 12.30 -10.01 -15.41
C ILE A 259 11.59 -11.35 -15.44
N SER A 260 10.26 -11.37 -15.33
CA SER A 260 9.47 -12.61 -15.32
C SER A 260 9.66 -13.45 -16.59
N GLY A 261 9.90 -12.80 -17.73
CA GLY A 261 10.13 -13.47 -19.02
C GLY A 261 11.53 -14.06 -19.19
N LYS A 262 12.51 -13.61 -18.42
CA LYS A 262 13.92 -14.03 -18.52
C LYS A 262 14.33 -15.05 -17.44
N ARG A 263 13.42 -15.40 -16.55
CA ARG A 263 13.70 -16.18 -15.35
C ARG A 263 13.25 -17.63 -15.51
N ASP A 264 14.12 -18.59 -15.13
CA ASP A 264 13.78 -20.01 -14.99
C ASP A 264 12.95 -20.30 -13.74
N LEU A 265 12.19 -21.42 -13.75
CA LEU A 265 11.41 -21.89 -12.62
C LEU A 265 12.31 -22.06 -11.38
N ARG A 266 11.90 -21.48 -10.25
CA ARG A 266 12.61 -21.51 -8.96
C ARG A 266 13.97 -20.81 -8.91
N SER A 267 14.44 -20.15 -10.00
CA SER A 267 15.65 -19.34 -9.94
C SER A 267 15.36 -17.98 -9.25
N SER A 268 16.30 -17.49 -8.46
CA SER A 268 16.32 -16.11 -7.95
C SER A 268 17.50 -15.37 -8.54
N LEU A 269 17.37 -14.05 -8.75
CA LEU A 269 18.51 -13.21 -9.15
C LEU A 269 19.47 -13.01 -7.97
N PHE A 270 18.97 -13.10 -6.74
CA PHE A 270 19.79 -13.11 -5.54
C PHE A 270 19.99 -14.55 -5.09
N VAL A 271 21.25 -14.98 -4.99
CA VAL A 271 21.64 -16.25 -4.36
C VAL A 271 21.30 -16.13 -2.88
N GLU A 272 20.16 -16.68 -2.45
CA GLU A 272 19.89 -16.83 -1.03
C GLU A 272 20.98 -17.71 -0.43
N ARG A 273 21.71 -17.15 0.53
CA ARG A 273 22.69 -17.92 1.30
C ARG A 273 21.94 -19.11 1.89
N LYS A 274 22.20 -20.33 1.40
CA LYS A 274 21.65 -21.54 2.01
C LYS A 274 21.87 -21.40 3.49
N SER A 275 20.79 -21.37 4.27
CA SER A 275 20.87 -21.48 5.71
C SER A 275 21.83 -22.63 5.99
N ARG A 276 22.90 -22.32 6.70
CA ARG A 276 23.93 -23.32 7.08
C ARG A 276 23.15 -24.46 7.71
N THR A 277 23.07 -25.59 7.03
CA THR A 277 22.51 -26.80 7.62
C THR A 277 23.39 -27.11 8.81
N VAL A 278 22.95 -26.67 9.98
CA VAL A 278 23.55 -27.11 11.23
C VAL A 278 23.19 -28.58 11.31
N ASN A 279 24.16 -29.45 11.05
CA ASN A 279 24.01 -30.87 11.25
C ASN A 279 23.82 -31.13 12.75
N PHE A 280 22.58 -30.95 13.22
CA PHE A 280 22.22 -31.42 14.53
C PHE A 280 22.19 -32.94 14.49
N ARG A 281 23.16 -33.61 15.10
CA ARG A 281 22.99 -35.02 15.48
C ARG A 281 21.84 -35.07 16.50
N VAL A 282 20.67 -35.39 15.99
CA VAL A 282 19.46 -35.51 16.80
C VAL A 282 19.58 -36.85 17.57
N THR A 283 19.93 -36.76 18.85
CA THR A 283 20.04 -37.93 19.73
C THR A 283 18.79 -38.14 20.60
N SER A 284 17.80 -37.20 20.56
CA SER A 284 16.53 -37.36 21.27
C SER A 284 15.42 -36.51 20.64
N VAL A 285 14.15 -36.94 20.84
CA VAL A 285 12.94 -36.27 20.34
C VAL A 285 12.81 -34.83 20.92
N SER A 286 13.21 -34.63 22.17
CA SER A 286 13.19 -33.33 22.84
C SER A 286 14.16 -32.32 22.18
N ARG A 287 15.35 -32.77 21.77
CA ARG A 287 16.31 -31.92 21.04
C ARG A 287 15.81 -31.58 19.63
N LEU A 288 15.13 -32.52 18.98
CA LEU A 288 14.50 -32.25 17.69
C LEU A 288 13.41 -31.17 17.84
N TRP A 289 12.58 -31.29 18.85
CA TRP A 289 11.50 -30.33 19.12
C TRP A 289 12.04 -28.93 19.38
N VAL A 290 13.07 -28.79 20.22
CA VAL A 290 13.76 -27.53 20.49
C VAL A 290 14.39 -26.95 19.20
N ALA A 291 15.07 -27.78 18.42
CA ALA A 291 15.72 -27.31 17.16
C ALA A 291 14.70 -26.82 16.12
N LEU A 292 13.51 -27.44 16.05
CA LEU A 292 12.43 -27.03 15.14
C LEU A 292 11.70 -25.76 15.59
N HIS A 293 11.62 -25.49 16.89
CA HIS A 293 10.84 -24.36 17.44
C HIS A 293 11.70 -23.18 17.88
N TRP A 294 13.03 -23.36 17.96
CA TRP A 294 13.93 -22.29 18.40
C TRP A 294 13.84 -21.02 17.54
N GLY A 295 13.62 -21.19 16.23
CA GLY A 295 13.43 -20.06 15.31
C GLY A 295 12.12 -19.28 15.50
N ASN A 296 11.10 -19.89 16.13
CA ASN A 296 9.81 -19.25 16.41
C ASN A 296 9.74 -18.59 17.79
N ILE A 297 10.72 -18.83 18.65
CA ILE A 297 10.80 -18.26 20.01
C ILE A 297 11.56 -16.92 20.00
N LEU A 298 12.38 -16.68 18.97
CA LEU A 298 13.21 -15.48 18.80
C LEU A 298 12.70 -14.52 17.71
N SER A 299 11.56 -14.81 17.09
CA SER A 299 10.85 -13.94 16.16
C SER A 299 9.57 -13.40 16.78
#